data_87dd122dfc08f912a9f3ca16bf9cc825
#
_entry.id   87dd122dfc08f912a9f3ca16bf9cc825
#
_cell.length_a   1.000
_cell.length_b   1.000
_cell.length_c   1.000
_cell.angle_alpha   90.00
_cell.angle_beta   90.00
_cell.angle_gamma   90.00
#
_symmetry.space_group_name_H-M   'P 1'
#
loop_
_entity.id
_entity.type
_entity.pdbx_description
1 polymer ?
#
loop_
_entity_poly.entity_id
_entity_poly.type
_entity_poly.pdbx_seq_one_letter_code
_entity_poly.pdbx_strand_id
1 'polypeptide(L)'
;MAIVTSIFDALRKFGRSNQKTAIHRQDEQLVGKQIISRNQHVSRSELGTATGFVATIEPTPETLVPLTDEELTPILENAIFVDSFFSAFLNRASSDKFLDDLDNAFGMWTESADKKGYSDEAVIEIVGAAFGKFCVETLCMRWVRIVDEYGIAIAIQGRVKDFRSFPFDVISKRIPSGEYGFFKPVYINLQEISQGDCAPTNVA
;
A
#
# COMPACT_ATOMS: atom_id res chain seq x y z
N MET A 1 16.13 0.48 -23.20
CA MET A 1 15.45 1.03 -22.00
C MET A 1 13.96 0.77 -22.18
N ALA A 2 13.45 -0.28 -21.54
CA ALA A 2 12.02 -0.54 -21.54
C ALA A 2 11.36 0.46 -20.58
N ILE A 3 10.32 1.13 -21.05
CA ILE A 3 9.50 2.03 -20.25
C ILE A 3 8.75 1.15 -19.26
N VAL A 4 9.13 1.22 -17.99
CA VAL A 4 8.36 0.62 -16.89
C VAL A 4 7.03 1.38 -16.86
N THR A 5 5.98 0.73 -17.33
CA THR A 5 4.62 1.31 -17.23
C THR A 5 4.23 1.23 -15.76
N SER A 6 4.25 2.39 -15.08
CA SER A 6 3.97 2.50 -13.64
C SER A 6 2.58 1.95 -13.32
N ILE A 7 2.51 1.06 -12.31
CA ILE A 7 1.23 0.60 -11.72
C ILE A 7 0.38 1.81 -11.32
N PHE A 8 1.04 2.87 -10.81
CA PHE A 8 0.39 4.13 -10.50
C PHE A 8 -0.14 4.85 -11.73
N ASP A 9 0.44 4.66 -12.93
CA ASP A 9 -0.13 5.23 -14.16
C ASP A 9 -1.39 4.49 -14.62
N ALA A 10 -1.46 3.18 -14.41
CA ALA A 10 -2.68 2.42 -14.63
C ALA A 10 -3.74 2.78 -13.58
N LEU A 11 -3.38 2.89 -12.31
CA LEU A 11 -4.26 3.34 -11.23
C LEU A 11 -4.58 4.84 -11.33
N ARG A 12 -3.65 5.68 -11.81
CA ARG A 12 -3.89 7.11 -12.11
C ARG A 12 -4.90 7.34 -13.22
N LYS A 13 -5.03 6.45 -14.18
CA LYS A 13 -6.11 6.53 -15.20
C LYS A 13 -7.49 6.30 -14.59
N PHE A 14 -7.57 5.54 -13.49
CA PHE A 14 -8.82 5.31 -12.75
C PHE A 14 -9.05 6.28 -11.57
N GLY A 15 -8.02 6.95 -11.07
CA GLY A 15 -8.06 7.74 -9.84
C GLY A 15 -7.47 9.14 -9.91
N ARG A 16 -7.16 9.70 -11.09
CA ARG A 16 -6.69 11.10 -11.17
C ARG A 16 -7.81 12.09 -10.88
N SER A 17 -7.92 12.41 -9.60
CA SER A 17 -8.34 13.72 -9.18
C SER A 17 -7.37 14.26 -8.12
N ASN A 18 -6.34 14.94 -8.60
CA ASN A 18 -5.64 16.05 -7.96
C ASN A 18 -5.34 16.05 -6.45
N GLN A 19 -4.10 15.78 -6.08
CA GLN A 19 -3.46 16.41 -4.92
C GLN A 19 -3.02 17.86 -5.28
N LYS A 20 -3.94 18.79 -5.39
CA LYS A 20 -3.69 20.22 -5.22
C LYS A 20 -4.94 20.85 -4.60
N THR A 21 -4.76 21.40 -3.42
CA THR A 21 -5.72 22.11 -2.57
C THR A 21 -6.59 21.22 -1.65
N ALA A 22 -6.02 20.81 -0.52
CA ALA A 22 -6.72 20.06 0.51
C ALA A 22 -7.83 20.85 1.27
N ILE A 23 -8.00 22.12 1.01
CA ILE A 23 -8.97 22.95 1.74
C ILE A 23 -10.26 23.19 0.93
N HIS A 24 -10.22 23.15 -0.41
CA HIS A 24 -11.42 23.37 -1.23
C HIS A 24 -12.14 22.09 -1.67
N ARG A 25 -11.60 20.91 -1.37
CA ARG A 25 -12.16 19.62 -1.78
C ARG A 25 -13.06 18.93 -0.76
N GLN A 26 -13.10 19.39 0.48
CA GLN A 26 -14.05 18.83 1.46
C GLN A 26 -15.49 19.10 1.07
N ASP A 27 -15.77 20.21 0.37
CA ASP A 27 -17.15 20.54 -0.04
C ASP A 27 -17.59 19.76 -1.30
N GLU A 28 -16.67 19.46 -2.23
CA GLU A 28 -17.00 18.70 -3.46
C GLU A 28 -17.14 17.18 -3.22
N GLN A 29 -16.44 16.61 -2.22
CA GLN A 29 -16.59 15.20 -1.85
C GLN A 29 -17.88 14.89 -1.13
N LEU A 30 -18.58 15.90 -0.63
CA LEU A 30 -19.90 15.75 0.00
C LEU A 30 -21.05 15.65 -1.01
N VAL A 31 -20.81 16.02 -2.27
CA VAL A 31 -21.82 15.94 -3.33
C VAL A 31 -21.98 14.47 -3.73
N GLY A 32 -22.97 13.79 -3.16
CA GLY A 32 -23.27 12.38 -3.43
C GLY A 32 -23.31 11.49 -2.18
N LYS A 33 -22.80 11.96 -1.04
CA LYS A 33 -22.92 11.22 0.23
C LYS A 33 -24.29 11.50 0.89
N GLN A 34 -24.98 10.45 1.29
CA GLN A 34 -26.27 10.59 1.97
C GLN A 34 -26.05 11.08 3.41
N ILE A 35 -26.55 12.29 3.70
CA ILE A 35 -26.51 12.84 5.06
C ILE A 35 -27.60 12.18 5.88
N ILE A 36 -27.23 11.39 6.90
CA ILE A 36 -28.17 10.70 7.79
C ILE A 36 -28.76 11.67 8.81
N SER A 37 -27.94 12.56 9.36
CA SER A 37 -28.39 13.59 10.29
C SER A 37 -27.53 14.83 10.22
N ARG A 38 -28.13 15.97 10.55
CA ARG A 38 -27.44 17.25 10.66
C ARG A 38 -27.79 17.87 12.01
N ASN A 39 -26.84 17.90 12.94
CA ASN A 39 -27.00 18.51 14.24
C ASN A 39 -26.30 19.88 14.28
N GLN A 40 -27.02 20.89 14.75
CA GLN A 40 -26.42 22.20 14.98
C GLN A 40 -25.62 22.18 16.27
N HIS A 41 -24.35 22.57 16.18
CA HIS A 41 -23.47 22.72 17.33
C HIS A 41 -23.15 24.20 17.55
N VAL A 42 -23.42 24.71 18.74
CA VAL A 42 -23.07 26.10 19.11
C VAL A 42 -21.98 26.05 20.16
N SER A 43 -20.83 26.61 19.84
CA SER A 43 -19.74 26.80 20.80
C SER A 43 -19.61 28.28 21.16
N ARG A 44 -19.39 28.57 22.45
CA ARG A 44 -19.12 29.92 22.94
C ARG A 44 -17.69 29.98 23.47
N SER A 45 -16.94 30.99 23.08
CA SER A 45 -15.61 31.30 23.59
C SER A 45 -15.51 32.78 23.91
N GLU A 46 -14.44 33.21 24.54
CA GLU A 46 -14.14 34.63 24.78
C GLU A 46 -14.00 35.43 23.47
N LEU A 47 -13.73 34.78 22.38
CA LEU A 47 -13.61 35.37 21.03
C LEU A 47 -14.94 35.50 20.30
N GLY A 48 -16.04 34.98 20.86
CA GLY A 48 -17.37 35.07 20.27
C GLY A 48 -18.10 33.74 20.25
N THR A 49 -19.27 33.75 19.58
CA THR A 49 -20.12 32.57 19.40
C THR A 49 -19.96 32.07 17.97
N ALA A 50 -19.54 30.82 17.81
CA ALA A 50 -19.50 30.14 16.52
C ALA A 50 -20.62 29.11 16.45
N THR A 51 -21.33 29.07 15.33
CA THR A 51 -22.37 28.07 15.04
C THR A 51 -21.86 27.18 13.90
N GLY A 52 -21.78 25.91 14.16
CA GLY A 52 -21.40 24.89 13.18
C GLY A 52 -22.48 23.81 13.04
N PHE A 53 -22.40 23.06 11.98
CA PHE A 53 -23.26 21.88 11.78
C PHE A 53 -22.38 20.63 11.77
N VAL A 54 -22.78 19.63 12.52
CA VAL A 54 -22.22 18.28 12.46
C VAL A 54 -23.13 17.45 11.58
N ALA A 55 -22.63 17.01 10.44
CA ALA A 55 -23.33 16.07 9.57
C ALA A 55 -22.81 14.66 9.85
N THR A 56 -23.72 13.75 10.18
CA THR A 56 -23.42 12.31 10.21
C THR A 56 -23.57 11.78 8.79
N ILE A 57 -22.49 11.27 8.24
CA ILE A 57 -22.43 10.71 6.89
C ILE A 57 -22.36 9.19 7.05
N GLU A 58 -23.16 8.48 6.27
CA GLU A 58 -23.08 7.02 6.21
C GLU A 58 -21.73 6.64 5.61
N PRO A 59 -20.88 5.84 6.30
CA PRO A 59 -19.62 5.40 5.75
C PRO A 59 -19.87 4.54 4.52
N THR A 60 -19.13 4.77 3.44
CA THR A 60 -19.18 3.89 2.28
C THR A 60 -18.65 2.52 2.70
N PRO A 61 -19.40 1.43 2.52
CA PRO A 61 -18.93 0.12 2.90
C PRO A 61 -17.66 -0.24 2.10
N GLU A 62 -16.68 -0.75 2.80
CA GLU A 62 -15.45 -1.26 2.18
C GLU A 62 -15.78 -2.46 1.29
N THR A 63 -15.25 -2.45 0.08
CA THR A 63 -15.38 -3.56 -0.87
C THR A 63 -14.01 -4.18 -1.13
N LEU A 64 -13.91 -5.49 -0.89
CA LEU A 64 -12.71 -6.28 -1.19
C LEU A 64 -12.94 -7.16 -2.41
N VAL A 65 -12.07 -7.02 -3.40
CA VAL A 65 -12.13 -7.80 -4.63
C VAL A 65 -10.76 -8.41 -4.91
N PRO A 66 -10.65 -9.73 -5.17
CA PRO A 66 -9.40 -10.30 -5.67
C PRO A 66 -8.96 -9.58 -6.94
N LEU A 67 -7.64 -9.39 -7.11
CA LEU A 67 -7.12 -8.84 -8.36
C LEU A 67 -7.38 -9.78 -9.51
N THR A 68 -7.72 -9.21 -10.67
CA THR A 68 -7.73 -9.93 -11.93
C THR A 68 -6.30 -10.21 -12.42
N ASP A 69 -6.14 -11.14 -13.36
CA ASP A 69 -4.83 -11.42 -13.95
C ASP A 69 -4.23 -10.19 -14.65
N GLU A 70 -5.06 -9.34 -15.25
CA GLU A 70 -4.64 -8.07 -15.86
C GLU A 70 -4.06 -7.09 -14.82
N GLU A 71 -4.68 -7.02 -13.64
CA GLU A 71 -4.22 -6.14 -12.54
C GLU A 71 -2.98 -6.72 -11.85
N LEU A 72 -2.86 -8.02 -11.77
CA LEU A 72 -1.77 -8.73 -11.12
C LEU A 72 -0.49 -8.76 -11.97
N THR A 73 -0.61 -8.87 -13.28
CA THR A 73 0.52 -8.97 -14.21
C THR A 73 1.58 -7.87 -13.98
N PRO A 74 1.23 -6.57 -13.98
CA PRO A 74 2.23 -5.51 -13.78
C PRO A 74 2.88 -5.56 -12.39
N ILE A 75 2.18 -6.05 -11.37
CA ILE A 75 2.76 -6.24 -10.03
C ILE A 75 3.84 -7.32 -10.06
N LEU A 76 3.54 -8.46 -10.70
CA LEU A 76 4.50 -9.56 -10.81
C LEU A 76 5.68 -9.20 -11.71
N GLU A 77 5.47 -8.44 -12.77
CA GLU A 77 6.54 -7.92 -13.63
C GLU A 77 7.47 -6.99 -12.85
N ASN A 78 6.93 -6.07 -12.04
CA ASN A 78 7.75 -5.20 -11.20
C ASN A 78 8.52 -5.99 -10.14
N ALA A 79 7.95 -7.04 -9.58
CA ALA A 79 8.65 -7.88 -8.60
C ALA A 79 9.93 -8.53 -9.15
N ILE A 80 10.01 -8.80 -10.47
CA ILE A 80 11.21 -9.38 -11.12
C ILE A 80 12.39 -8.42 -11.06
N PHE A 81 12.15 -7.10 -11.08
CA PHE A 81 13.22 -6.10 -11.06
C PHE A 81 13.94 -5.99 -9.72
N VAL A 82 13.48 -6.70 -8.67
CA VAL A 82 14.14 -6.70 -7.35
C VAL A 82 15.58 -7.21 -7.42
N ASP A 83 15.87 -8.18 -8.28
CA ASP A 83 17.25 -8.68 -8.46
C ASP A 83 18.18 -7.61 -9.06
N SER A 84 17.67 -6.77 -9.96
CA SER A 84 18.40 -5.61 -10.48
C SER A 84 18.62 -4.56 -9.38
N PHE A 85 17.65 -4.34 -8.50
CA PHE A 85 17.77 -3.47 -7.34
C PHE A 85 18.82 -3.99 -6.36
N PHE A 86 18.81 -5.31 -6.04
CA PHE A 86 19.85 -5.94 -5.22
C PHE A 86 21.24 -5.82 -5.85
N SER A 87 21.35 -6.09 -7.16
CA SER A 87 22.61 -5.95 -7.87
C SER A 87 23.14 -4.52 -7.81
N ALA A 88 22.26 -3.52 -7.89
CA ALA A 88 22.65 -2.12 -7.79
C ALA A 88 23.17 -1.73 -6.40
N PHE A 89 22.55 -2.19 -5.33
CA PHE A 89 22.88 -1.74 -3.97
C PHE A 89 23.70 -2.75 -3.15
N LEU A 90 23.53 -4.05 -3.37
CA LEU A 90 24.29 -5.11 -2.67
C LEU A 90 25.44 -5.68 -3.49
N ASN A 91 25.58 -5.31 -4.78
CA ASN A 91 26.52 -5.90 -5.72
C ASN A 91 26.40 -7.44 -5.87
N ARG A 92 25.21 -7.97 -5.68
CA ARG A 92 24.87 -9.40 -5.83
C ARG A 92 23.37 -9.57 -6.08
N ALA A 93 23.00 -10.73 -6.59
CA ALA A 93 21.59 -11.13 -6.68
C ALA A 93 21.02 -11.51 -5.29
N SER A 94 19.72 -11.79 -5.24
CA SER A 94 19.03 -12.29 -4.06
C SER A 94 19.70 -13.57 -3.51
N SER A 95 19.68 -13.71 -2.20
CA SER A 95 20.11 -14.90 -1.49
C SER A 95 18.91 -15.66 -0.89
N ASP A 96 19.19 -16.74 -0.16
CA ASP A 96 18.20 -17.46 0.65
C ASP A 96 17.64 -16.63 1.81
N LYS A 97 18.22 -15.47 2.09
CA LYS A 97 17.81 -14.52 3.12
C LYS A 97 17.09 -13.31 2.51
N PHE A 98 16.09 -13.55 1.71
CA PHE A 98 15.39 -12.54 0.91
C PHE A 98 14.97 -11.28 1.69
N LEU A 99 14.42 -11.45 2.90
CA LEU A 99 14.00 -10.31 3.73
C LEU A 99 15.17 -9.49 4.27
N ASP A 100 16.26 -10.15 4.65
CA ASP A 100 17.49 -9.45 5.06
C ASP A 100 18.11 -8.70 3.86
N ASP A 101 18.01 -9.26 2.65
CA ASP A 101 18.45 -8.60 1.42
C ASP A 101 17.60 -7.38 1.09
N LEU A 102 16.28 -7.47 1.26
CA LEU A 102 15.37 -6.33 1.09
C LEU A 102 15.70 -5.20 2.07
N ASP A 103 15.85 -5.53 3.37
CA ASP A 103 16.18 -4.54 4.40
C ASP A 103 17.52 -3.86 4.11
N ASN A 104 18.55 -4.64 3.75
CA ASN A 104 19.88 -4.10 3.45
C ASN A 104 19.89 -3.25 2.18
N ALA A 105 19.28 -3.72 1.09
CA ALA A 105 19.27 -2.98 -0.18
C ALA A 105 18.47 -1.68 -0.06
N PHE A 106 17.32 -1.72 0.62
CA PHE A 106 16.49 -0.55 0.87
C PHE A 106 17.22 0.46 1.77
N GLY A 107 17.89 -0.01 2.83
CA GLY A 107 18.71 0.84 3.70
C GLY A 107 19.85 1.52 2.94
N MET A 108 20.61 0.75 2.12
CA MET A 108 21.67 1.31 1.28
C MET A 108 21.14 2.33 0.27
N TRP A 109 19.99 2.05 -0.35
CA TRP A 109 19.34 3.01 -1.24
C TRP A 109 18.92 4.27 -0.48
N THR A 110 18.29 4.14 0.70
CA THR A 110 17.82 5.25 1.52
C THR A 110 18.98 6.17 1.93
N GLU A 111 20.11 5.61 2.34
CA GLU A 111 21.29 6.35 2.80
C GLU A 111 22.15 6.90 1.66
N SER A 112 22.05 6.31 0.46
CA SER A 112 22.90 6.73 -0.67
C SER A 112 22.49 8.08 -1.24
N ALA A 113 23.47 8.94 -1.50
CA ALA A 113 23.26 10.15 -2.29
C ALA A 113 23.04 9.83 -3.78
N ASP A 114 23.66 8.77 -4.29
CA ASP A 114 23.46 8.27 -5.66
C ASP A 114 22.39 7.17 -5.64
N LYS A 115 21.19 7.52 -6.07
CA LYS A 115 20.04 6.60 -6.17
C LYS A 115 20.13 5.63 -7.35
N LYS A 116 21.20 5.67 -8.14
CA LYS A 116 21.48 4.78 -9.30
C LYS A 116 20.31 4.69 -10.28
N GLY A 117 19.56 5.78 -10.42
CA GLY A 117 18.40 5.87 -11.31
C GLY A 117 17.08 5.32 -10.74
N TYR A 118 17.05 4.86 -9.49
CA TYR A 118 15.83 4.42 -8.81
C TYR A 118 15.17 5.60 -8.10
N SER A 119 14.05 6.08 -8.63
CA SER A 119 13.20 7.07 -7.96
C SER A 119 12.42 6.44 -6.79
N ASP A 120 11.86 7.28 -5.92
CA ASP A 120 11.01 6.84 -4.82
C ASP A 120 9.86 5.96 -5.33
N GLU A 121 9.19 6.37 -6.41
CA GLU A 121 8.10 5.62 -7.02
C GLU A 121 8.56 4.26 -7.54
N ALA A 122 9.72 4.22 -8.22
CA ALA A 122 10.26 2.96 -8.74
C ALA A 122 10.59 1.98 -7.61
N VAL A 123 11.13 2.48 -6.50
CA VAL A 123 11.44 1.64 -5.32
C VAL A 123 10.17 1.16 -4.65
N ILE A 124 9.15 2.02 -4.49
CA ILE A 124 7.85 1.61 -3.95
C ILE A 124 7.25 0.47 -4.79
N GLU A 125 7.27 0.61 -6.12
CA GLU A 125 6.72 -0.40 -7.03
C GLU A 125 7.51 -1.71 -7.01
N ILE A 126 8.82 -1.66 -7.16
CA ILE A 126 9.67 -2.86 -7.26
C ILE A 126 9.72 -3.59 -5.92
N VAL A 127 10.08 -2.88 -4.87
CA VAL A 127 10.28 -3.48 -3.55
C VAL A 127 8.95 -3.88 -2.92
N GLY A 128 7.89 -3.07 -3.10
CA GLY A 128 6.54 -3.39 -2.64
C GLY A 128 5.95 -4.62 -3.33
N ALA A 129 6.12 -4.72 -4.64
CA ALA A 129 5.70 -5.89 -5.40
C ALA A 129 6.46 -7.15 -4.97
N ALA A 130 7.79 -7.05 -4.81
CA ALA A 130 8.64 -8.17 -4.39
C ALA A 130 8.32 -8.65 -2.96
N PHE A 131 8.16 -7.72 -2.01
CA PHE A 131 7.77 -8.05 -0.65
C PHE A 131 6.36 -8.66 -0.58
N GLY A 132 5.40 -8.06 -1.29
CA GLY A 132 4.03 -8.58 -1.33
C GLY A 132 3.96 -9.96 -1.98
N LYS A 133 4.68 -10.19 -3.09
CA LYS A 133 4.81 -11.52 -3.73
C LYS A 133 5.38 -12.55 -2.76
N PHE A 134 6.46 -12.21 -2.05
CA PHE A 134 7.07 -13.10 -1.06
C PHE A 134 6.08 -13.48 0.05
N CYS A 135 5.32 -12.52 0.59
CA CYS A 135 4.30 -12.79 1.59
C CYS A 135 3.16 -13.67 1.04
N VAL A 136 2.71 -13.42 -0.18
CA VAL A 136 1.65 -14.22 -0.84
C VAL A 136 2.08 -15.68 -0.98
N GLU A 137 3.32 -15.92 -1.42
CA GLU A 137 3.85 -17.26 -1.67
C GLU A 137 4.14 -18.03 -0.39
N THR A 138 4.63 -17.34 0.66
CA THR A 138 5.08 -17.99 1.89
C THR A 138 4.03 -18.06 2.99
N LEU A 139 3.04 -17.13 3.01
CA LEU A 139 2.01 -17.03 4.04
C LEU A 139 0.60 -17.37 3.54
N CYS A 140 0.47 -17.95 2.34
CA CYS A 140 -0.82 -18.28 1.72
C CYS A 140 -1.80 -17.10 1.62
N MET A 141 -1.26 -15.90 1.45
CA MET A 141 -2.08 -14.70 1.25
C MET A 141 -2.54 -14.58 -0.21
N ARG A 142 -3.36 -13.60 -0.50
CA ARG A 142 -3.78 -13.27 -1.86
C ARG A 142 -3.75 -11.76 -2.08
N TRP A 143 -3.50 -11.34 -3.31
CA TRP A 143 -3.65 -9.95 -3.71
C TRP A 143 -5.12 -9.56 -3.81
N VAL A 144 -5.45 -8.40 -3.27
CA VAL A 144 -6.81 -7.84 -3.29
C VAL A 144 -6.77 -6.35 -3.61
N ARG A 145 -7.85 -5.88 -4.22
CA ARG A 145 -8.16 -4.47 -4.36
C ARG A 145 -9.19 -4.10 -3.29
N ILE A 146 -8.90 -3.06 -2.55
CA ILE A 146 -9.79 -2.47 -1.57
C ILE A 146 -10.34 -1.19 -2.15
N VAL A 147 -11.65 -1.03 -2.10
CA VAL A 147 -12.35 0.20 -2.49
C VAL A 147 -13.15 0.68 -1.30
N ASP A 148 -12.85 1.88 -0.83
CA ASP A 148 -13.54 2.52 0.28
C ASP A 148 -13.75 4.01 0.01
N GLU A 149 -14.14 4.77 1.02
CA GLU A 149 -14.36 6.21 0.90
C GLU A 149 -13.09 7.02 0.65
N TYR A 150 -11.90 6.45 0.89
CA TYR A 150 -10.60 7.09 0.66
C TYR A 150 -10.05 6.79 -0.72
N GLY A 151 -10.62 5.80 -1.43
CA GLY A 151 -10.23 5.46 -2.79
C GLY A 151 -9.97 3.98 -3.03
N ILE A 152 -8.96 3.70 -3.86
CA ILE A 152 -8.55 2.35 -4.26
C ILE A 152 -7.16 2.08 -3.72
N ALA A 153 -6.99 0.98 -3.01
CA ALA A 153 -5.71 0.48 -2.53
C ALA A 153 -5.47 -0.97 -2.96
N ILE A 154 -4.21 -1.30 -3.21
CA ILE A 154 -3.77 -2.68 -3.44
C ILE A 154 -3.18 -3.23 -2.15
N ALA A 155 -3.67 -4.37 -1.72
CA ALA A 155 -3.26 -5.04 -0.50
C ALA A 155 -3.04 -6.54 -0.71
N ILE A 156 -2.42 -7.17 0.28
CA ILE A 156 -2.41 -8.62 0.42
C ILE A 156 -3.27 -9.01 1.63
N GLN A 157 -4.09 -10.04 1.49
CA GLN A 157 -5.05 -10.48 2.50
C GLN A 157 -4.85 -11.96 2.84
N GLY A 158 -4.99 -12.33 4.11
CA GLY A 158 -5.09 -13.71 4.56
C GLY A 158 -6.29 -14.42 3.93
N ARG A 159 -6.18 -15.73 3.68
CA ARG A 159 -7.26 -16.48 3.01
C ARG A 159 -8.37 -16.88 3.97
N VAL A 160 -8.05 -17.14 5.21
CA VAL A 160 -9.00 -17.64 6.24
C VAL A 160 -9.31 -16.55 7.24
N LYS A 161 -8.28 -15.89 7.79
CA LYS A 161 -8.44 -14.79 8.72
C LYS A 161 -8.50 -13.46 7.99
N ASP A 162 -9.34 -12.55 8.46
CA ASP A 162 -9.44 -11.19 7.90
C ASP A 162 -8.33 -10.30 8.46
N PHE A 163 -7.14 -10.43 7.91
CA PHE A 163 -6.03 -9.53 8.15
C PHE A 163 -5.37 -9.13 6.83
N ARG A 164 -4.76 -7.96 6.80
CA ARG A 164 -4.24 -7.34 5.57
C ARG A 164 -2.90 -6.67 5.81
N SER A 165 -2.15 -6.55 4.73
CA SER A 165 -0.98 -5.69 4.66
C SER A 165 -1.00 -4.93 3.34
N PHE A 166 -0.41 -3.75 3.34
CA PHE A 166 -0.32 -2.84 2.19
C PHE A 166 1.15 -2.70 1.79
N PRO A 167 1.70 -3.61 0.98
CA PRO A 167 3.14 -3.65 0.71
C PRO A 167 3.71 -2.34 0.17
N PHE A 168 2.99 -1.66 -0.72
CA PHE A 168 3.40 -0.39 -1.31
C PHE A 168 3.37 0.75 -0.28
N ASP A 169 2.33 0.82 0.54
CA ASP A 169 2.17 1.82 1.59
C ASP A 169 3.19 1.68 2.71
N VAL A 170 3.54 0.44 3.07
CA VAL A 170 4.56 0.15 4.07
C VAL A 170 5.88 0.81 3.68
N ILE A 171 6.23 0.82 2.40
CA ILE A 171 7.46 1.43 1.89
C ILE A 171 7.31 2.93 1.75
N SER A 172 6.23 3.40 1.10
CA SER A 172 6.01 4.82 0.83
C SER A 172 6.02 5.68 2.10
N LYS A 173 5.51 5.15 3.21
CA LYS A 173 5.49 5.84 4.51
C LYS A 173 6.87 5.94 5.17
N ARG A 174 7.81 5.07 4.82
CA ARG A 174 9.15 5.01 5.42
C ARG A 174 10.21 5.76 4.63
N ILE A 175 10.00 6.02 3.35
CA ILE A 175 10.93 6.81 2.54
C ILE A 175 11.18 8.20 3.14
N PRO A 176 10.15 8.98 3.52
CA PRO A 176 10.38 10.31 4.08
C PRO A 176 11.10 10.32 5.43
N SER A 177 10.96 9.26 6.24
CA SER A 177 11.63 9.13 7.54
C SER A 177 13.02 8.50 7.44
N GLY A 178 13.36 7.90 6.30
CA GLY A 178 14.60 7.14 6.14
C GLY A 178 14.66 5.87 6.98
N GLU A 179 13.51 5.34 7.42
CA GLU A 179 13.42 4.13 8.25
C GLU A 179 13.63 2.89 7.39
N TYR A 180 14.51 1.99 7.82
CA TYR A 180 14.77 0.67 7.21
C TYR A 180 14.87 -0.43 8.28
N GLY A 181 15.03 -1.70 7.89
CA GLY A 181 15.06 -2.83 8.82
C GLY A 181 13.67 -3.28 9.26
N PHE A 182 12.63 -3.03 8.47
CA PHE A 182 11.24 -3.29 8.82
C PHE A 182 10.61 -4.49 8.09
N PHE A 183 11.18 -4.96 6.99
CA PHE A 183 10.56 -6.04 6.21
C PHE A 183 10.43 -7.33 7.01
N LYS A 184 11.49 -7.71 7.71
CA LYS A 184 11.50 -8.92 8.54
C LYS A 184 10.55 -8.82 9.74
N PRO A 185 10.52 -7.75 10.55
CA PRO A 185 9.51 -7.53 11.59
C PRO A 185 8.07 -7.57 11.07
N VAL A 186 7.79 -6.90 9.94
CA VAL A 186 6.44 -6.92 9.32
C VAL A 186 6.07 -8.35 8.90
N TYR A 187 6.98 -9.07 8.25
CA TYR A 187 6.76 -10.44 7.85
C TYR A 187 6.48 -11.37 9.04
N ILE A 188 7.26 -11.27 10.13
CA ILE A 188 7.06 -12.08 11.34
C ILE A 188 5.67 -11.83 11.93
N ASN A 189 5.24 -10.58 12.03
CA ASN A 189 3.88 -10.25 12.48
C ASN A 189 2.81 -10.88 11.59
N LEU A 190 2.96 -10.79 10.26
CA LEU A 190 2.02 -11.42 9.32
C LEU A 190 2.04 -12.96 9.47
N GLN A 191 3.21 -13.55 9.65
CA GLN A 191 3.36 -14.99 9.86
C GLN A 191 2.66 -15.46 11.13
N GLU A 192 2.81 -14.74 12.25
CA GLU A 192 2.16 -15.07 13.51
C GLU A 192 0.62 -15.02 13.38
N ILE A 193 0.09 -14.01 12.68
CA ILE A 193 -1.35 -13.88 12.44
C ILE A 193 -1.84 -14.97 11.49
N SER A 194 -1.05 -15.32 10.46
CA SER A 194 -1.42 -16.29 9.42
C SER A 194 -1.32 -17.74 9.88
N GLN A 195 -0.81 -18.02 11.07
CA GLN A 195 -0.70 -19.37 11.58
C GLN A 195 -2.05 -20.11 11.55
N GLY A 196 -2.11 -21.17 10.76
CA GLY A 196 -3.31 -21.96 10.48
C GLY A 196 -3.99 -21.66 9.13
N ASP A 197 -3.62 -20.59 8.43
CA ASP A 197 -4.20 -20.25 7.11
C ASP A 197 -3.65 -21.14 5.97
N CYS A 198 -2.45 -21.68 6.14
CA CYS A 198 -1.80 -22.59 5.20
C CYS A 198 -2.03 -24.08 5.53
N ALA A 199 -3.17 -24.46 6.08
CA ALA A 199 -3.47 -25.88 6.21
C ALA A 199 -3.45 -26.55 4.83
N PRO A 200 -2.78 -27.72 4.65
CA PRO A 200 -2.77 -28.41 3.38
C PRO A 200 -4.23 -28.72 3.00
N THR A 201 -4.66 -28.18 1.85
CA THR A 201 -5.92 -28.63 1.23
C THR A 201 -5.74 -30.10 0.93
N ASN A 202 -6.29 -30.97 1.78
CA ASN A 202 -6.48 -32.36 1.43
C ASN A 202 -7.41 -32.39 0.21
N VAL A 203 -6.81 -32.45 -0.97
CA VAL A 203 -7.52 -32.79 -2.19
C VAL A 203 -7.79 -34.29 -2.07
N ALA A 204 -9.03 -34.62 -1.72
CA ALA A 204 -9.56 -35.98 -1.80
C ALA A 204 -9.93 -36.30 -3.25
#